data_5300dc19d21d972f81aca58057c87813
#
_entry.id   5300dc19d21d972f81aca58057c87813
#
_cell.length_a   1.000
_cell.length_b   1.000
_cell.length_c   1.000
_cell.angle_alpha   90.00
_cell.angle_beta   90.00
_cell.angle_gamma   90.00
#
_symmetry.space_group_name_H-M   'P 1'
#
loop_
_entity.id
_entity.type
_entity.pdbx_description
1 polymer ?
#
loop_
_entity_poly.entity_id
_entity_poly.type
_entity_poly.pdbx_seq_one_letter_code
_entity_poly.pdbx_strand_id
1 'polypeptide(L)'
;GIGKSTLSLQTMLHLTDRRVLYVSGEESAHQLKMRAERIPHEESDNFLILCENSLEAIFEHIRDVQPEVVIIDSIQTISTEDVESSAGSISQVRECASSLLRFAKTSGVPVILIGHITKEGTLAGPKILEHIVDTVVQFEGDQHYMYRILRSIKNRFGSTSELGIYEMQQSGLRQVANPSELLLTEDHDGLSGVAISSAIEGVRPLLVETQALVSSAAYGTPQR
;
A
#
# COMPACT_ATOMS: atom_id res chain seq x y z
N GLY A 1 -5.82 -2.24 -10.40
CA GLY A 1 -4.80 -1.78 -9.45
C GLY A 1 -4.34 -2.90 -8.52
N ILE A 2 -3.20 -2.73 -7.84
CA ILE A 2 -2.63 -3.77 -6.95
C ILE A 2 -3.28 -3.83 -5.56
N GLY A 3 -4.20 -2.90 -5.22
CA GLY A 3 -4.98 -2.90 -3.98
C GLY A 3 -4.53 -1.89 -2.91
N LYS A 4 -3.71 -0.88 -3.24
CA LYS A 4 -3.28 0.17 -2.28
C LYS A 4 -4.47 0.90 -1.63
N SER A 5 -5.36 1.44 -2.46
CA SER A 5 -6.58 2.11 -1.99
C SER A 5 -7.50 1.17 -1.20
N THR A 6 -7.55 -0.12 -1.58
CA THR A 6 -8.32 -1.13 -0.82
C THR A 6 -7.71 -1.35 0.57
N LEU A 7 -6.38 -1.50 0.65
CA LEU A 7 -5.70 -1.66 1.94
C LEU A 7 -5.95 -0.46 2.85
N SER A 8 -5.77 0.74 2.32
CA SER A 8 -5.95 1.98 3.08
C SER A 8 -7.39 2.15 3.54
N LEU A 9 -8.36 1.96 2.64
CA LEU A 9 -9.77 2.04 2.96
C LEU A 9 -10.14 1.03 4.05
N GLN A 10 -9.75 -0.24 3.87
CA GLN A 10 -10.02 -1.30 4.84
C GLN A 10 -9.41 -1.01 6.21
N THR A 11 -8.15 -0.58 6.26
CA THR A 11 -7.48 -0.24 7.52
C THR A 11 -8.21 0.89 8.26
N MET A 12 -8.67 1.90 7.52
CA MET A 12 -9.34 3.06 8.12
C MET A 12 -10.77 2.78 8.55
N LEU A 13 -11.49 1.92 7.84
CA LEU A 13 -12.85 1.48 8.26
C LEU A 13 -12.83 0.72 9.60
N HIS A 14 -11.69 0.13 9.97
CA HIS A 14 -11.51 -0.54 11.26
C HIS A 14 -11.10 0.41 12.41
N LEU A 15 -10.81 1.69 12.11
CA LEU A 15 -10.50 2.70 13.14
C LEU A 15 -11.79 3.41 13.60
N THR A 16 -12.70 2.66 14.20
CA THR A 16 -14.03 3.17 14.58
C THR A 16 -14.01 4.17 15.73
N ASP A 17 -12.95 4.16 16.53
CA ASP A 17 -12.69 5.08 17.67
C ASP A 17 -12.01 6.39 17.26
N ARG A 18 -11.65 6.56 16.00
CA ARG A 18 -10.92 7.72 15.47
C ARG A 18 -11.69 8.40 14.34
N ARG A 19 -11.68 9.73 14.36
CA ARG A 19 -12.24 10.50 13.25
C ARG A 19 -11.26 10.51 12.08
N VAL A 20 -11.62 9.81 11.02
CA VAL A 20 -10.83 9.66 9.80
C VAL A 20 -11.42 10.52 8.69
N LEU A 21 -10.59 11.32 8.03
CA LEU A 21 -10.93 12.00 6.79
C LEU A 21 -10.21 11.32 5.62
N TYR A 22 -10.98 10.63 4.77
CA TYR A 22 -10.49 10.02 3.55
C TYR A 22 -10.75 10.94 2.36
N VAL A 23 -9.69 11.54 1.84
CA VAL A 23 -9.74 12.43 0.67
C VAL A 23 -9.45 11.63 -0.58
N SER A 24 -10.37 11.64 -1.53
CA SER A 24 -10.22 11.00 -2.83
C SER A 24 -10.21 12.01 -3.95
N GLY A 25 -9.15 12.02 -4.73
CA GLY A 25 -9.06 12.80 -5.96
C GLY A 25 -9.35 12.00 -7.23
N GLU A 26 -9.53 10.66 -7.13
CA GLU A 26 -9.73 9.77 -8.28
C GLU A 26 -11.13 9.17 -8.33
N GLU A 27 -11.68 8.80 -7.18
CA GLU A 27 -12.94 8.08 -7.09
C GLU A 27 -14.03 8.98 -6.51
N SER A 28 -15.24 8.81 -7.02
CA SER A 28 -16.42 9.47 -6.46
C SER A 28 -16.83 8.86 -5.12
N ALA A 29 -17.58 9.61 -4.31
CA ALA A 29 -18.12 9.14 -3.04
C ALA A 29 -18.98 7.86 -3.22
N HIS A 30 -19.71 7.75 -4.32
CA HIS A 30 -20.50 6.55 -4.63
C HIS A 30 -19.61 5.32 -4.89
N GLN A 31 -18.52 5.47 -5.63
CA GLN A 31 -17.58 4.37 -5.90
C GLN A 31 -16.87 3.92 -4.62
N LEU A 32 -16.47 4.86 -3.77
CA LEU A 32 -15.88 4.55 -2.46
C LEU A 32 -16.87 3.85 -1.54
N LYS A 33 -18.13 4.30 -1.51
CA LYS A 33 -19.19 3.65 -0.73
C LYS A 33 -19.40 2.21 -1.20
N MET A 34 -19.56 1.97 -2.50
CA MET A 34 -19.67 0.62 -3.06
C MET A 34 -18.48 -0.28 -2.73
N ARG A 35 -17.29 0.29 -2.60
CA ARG A 35 -16.08 -0.45 -2.21
C ARG A 35 -16.10 -0.76 -0.72
N ALA A 36 -16.46 0.21 0.13
CA ALA A 36 -16.57 0.05 1.58
C ALA A 36 -17.60 -1.04 1.95
N GLU A 37 -18.76 -1.07 1.28
CA GLU A 37 -19.81 -2.06 1.50
C GLU A 37 -19.37 -3.52 1.26
N ARG A 38 -18.31 -3.76 0.47
CA ARG A 38 -17.75 -5.11 0.26
C ARG A 38 -16.80 -5.54 1.36
N ILE A 39 -16.28 -4.60 2.12
CA ILE A 39 -15.30 -4.84 3.18
C ILE A 39 -16.06 -5.01 4.48
N PRO A 40 -15.95 -6.16 5.17
CA PRO A 40 -16.58 -6.32 6.49
C PRO A 40 -16.02 -5.29 7.47
N HIS A 41 -16.86 -4.45 8.03
CA HIS A 41 -16.50 -3.45 9.03
C HIS A 41 -17.73 -3.09 9.89
N GLU A 42 -17.48 -2.50 11.05
CA GLU A 42 -18.53 -1.91 11.88
C GLU A 42 -18.88 -0.51 11.36
N GLU A 43 -20.16 -0.19 11.28
CA GLU A 43 -20.60 1.15 10.89
C GLU A 43 -20.14 2.19 11.92
N SER A 44 -19.58 3.28 11.46
CA SER A 44 -19.09 4.37 12.31
C SER A 44 -19.29 5.71 11.63
N ASP A 45 -19.82 6.68 12.37
CA ASP A 45 -19.94 8.08 11.93
C ASP A 45 -18.58 8.80 11.91
N ASN A 46 -17.52 8.14 12.35
CA ASN A 46 -16.16 8.70 12.41
C ASN A 46 -15.39 8.57 11.09
N PHE A 47 -15.91 7.82 10.11
CA PHE A 47 -15.28 7.69 8.80
C PHE A 47 -15.94 8.64 7.79
N LEU A 48 -15.22 9.70 7.41
CA LEU A 48 -15.69 10.76 6.53
C LEU A 48 -14.98 10.71 5.18
N ILE A 49 -15.73 10.86 4.10
CA ILE A 49 -15.21 10.87 2.72
C ILE A 49 -15.34 12.28 2.16
N LEU A 50 -14.25 12.78 1.58
CA LEU A 50 -14.19 14.03 0.85
C LEU A 50 -13.67 13.76 -0.58
N CYS A 51 -14.45 14.16 -1.59
CA CYS A 51 -14.04 14.09 -2.99
C CYS A 51 -13.61 15.50 -3.43
N GLU A 52 -12.30 15.78 -3.31
CA GLU A 52 -11.73 17.09 -3.56
C GLU A 52 -10.29 17.00 -4.06
N ASN A 53 -9.88 17.90 -4.95
CA ASN A 53 -8.55 17.95 -5.55
C ASN A 53 -7.78 19.23 -5.18
N SER A 54 -8.47 20.29 -4.71
CA SER A 54 -7.81 21.51 -4.23
C SER A 54 -7.27 21.31 -2.82
N LEU A 55 -5.98 21.52 -2.64
CA LEU A 55 -5.34 21.43 -1.33
C LEU A 55 -5.90 22.46 -0.35
N GLU A 56 -6.25 23.66 -0.83
CA GLU A 56 -6.83 24.75 -0.06
C GLU A 56 -8.19 24.34 0.52
N ALA A 57 -9.06 23.80 -0.32
CA ALA A 57 -10.38 23.30 0.08
C ALA A 57 -10.25 22.11 1.05
N ILE A 58 -9.28 21.21 0.83
CA ILE A 58 -9.00 20.11 1.75
C ILE A 58 -8.62 20.66 3.14
N PHE A 59 -7.77 21.68 3.23
CA PHE A 59 -7.42 22.29 4.51
C PHE A 59 -8.60 23.01 5.19
N GLU A 60 -9.53 23.59 4.42
CA GLU A 60 -10.77 24.12 4.97
C GLU A 60 -11.61 23.03 5.62
N HIS A 61 -11.84 21.93 4.92
CA HIS A 61 -12.57 20.79 5.47
C HIS A 61 -11.85 20.14 6.68
N ILE A 62 -10.53 20.08 6.68
CA ILE A 62 -9.76 19.60 7.84
C ILE A 62 -10.01 20.49 9.06
N ARG A 63 -10.10 21.82 8.88
CA ARG A 63 -10.40 22.75 10.00
C ARG A 63 -11.81 22.56 10.55
N ASP A 64 -12.77 22.30 9.68
CA ASP A 64 -14.18 22.12 10.07
C ASP A 64 -14.40 20.76 10.75
N VAL A 65 -13.82 19.70 10.20
CA VAL A 65 -14.02 18.32 10.64
C VAL A 65 -13.16 17.95 11.83
N GLN A 66 -11.97 18.57 11.99
CA GLN A 66 -10.99 18.24 13.03
C GLN A 66 -10.68 16.74 13.07
N PRO A 67 -10.17 16.13 11.97
CA PRO A 67 -9.88 14.71 11.92
C PRO A 67 -8.68 14.36 12.78
N GLU A 68 -8.63 13.12 13.27
CA GLU A 68 -7.49 12.54 13.98
C GLU A 68 -6.54 11.77 13.03
N VAL A 69 -7.01 11.44 11.82
CA VAL A 69 -6.22 10.83 10.74
C VAL A 69 -6.69 11.38 9.41
N VAL A 70 -5.77 11.72 8.53
CA VAL A 70 -6.05 12.16 7.15
C VAL A 70 -5.41 11.20 6.15
N ILE A 71 -6.16 10.82 5.12
CA ILE A 71 -5.67 10.04 3.99
C ILE A 71 -5.89 10.80 2.70
N ILE A 72 -4.89 10.81 1.84
CA ILE A 72 -4.94 11.41 0.50
C ILE A 72 -4.76 10.29 -0.54
N ASP A 73 -5.79 10.02 -1.32
CA ASP A 73 -5.81 9.00 -2.40
C ASP A 73 -6.26 9.62 -3.73
N SER A 74 -5.32 10.00 -4.59
CA SER A 74 -3.87 9.92 -4.50
C SER A 74 -3.26 11.32 -4.45
N ILE A 75 -2.02 11.41 -3.98
CA ILE A 75 -1.28 12.69 -3.95
C ILE A 75 -1.08 13.28 -5.34
N GLN A 76 -1.08 12.47 -6.40
CA GLN A 76 -0.93 12.93 -7.77
C GLN A 76 -2.14 13.68 -8.31
N THR A 77 -3.30 13.53 -7.72
CA THR A 77 -4.53 14.21 -8.15
C THR A 77 -4.75 15.54 -7.44
N ILE A 78 -4.01 15.77 -6.35
CA ILE A 78 -4.12 17.03 -5.59
C ILE A 78 -3.28 18.12 -6.23
N SER A 79 -3.81 19.34 -6.20
CA SER A 79 -3.13 20.53 -6.69
C SER A 79 -3.30 21.70 -5.71
N THR A 80 -2.36 22.62 -5.77
CA THR A 80 -2.39 23.91 -5.04
C THR A 80 -2.25 25.05 -6.02
N GLU A 81 -2.88 26.17 -5.72
CA GLU A 81 -2.76 27.40 -6.49
C GLU A 81 -1.37 28.06 -6.38
N ASP A 82 -0.58 27.69 -5.37
CA ASP A 82 0.76 28.22 -5.13
C ASP A 82 1.77 27.84 -6.23
N VAL A 83 1.43 26.88 -7.12
CA VAL A 83 2.31 26.36 -8.15
C VAL A 83 1.61 26.36 -9.51
N GLU A 84 2.13 27.11 -10.47
CA GLU A 84 1.65 27.15 -11.86
C GLU A 84 2.06 25.90 -12.64
N SER A 85 1.47 24.76 -12.34
CA SER A 85 1.69 23.52 -13.10
C SER A 85 0.51 22.58 -12.94
N SER A 86 0.36 21.64 -13.87
CA SER A 86 -0.74 20.67 -13.84
C SER A 86 -0.65 19.73 -12.63
N ALA A 87 -1.81 19.28 -12.14
CA ALA A 87 -1.88 18.20 -11.16
C ALA A 87 -1.06 16.99 -11.62
N GLY A 88 -0.41 16.30 -10.70
CA GLY A 88 0.46 15.16 -11.00
C GLY A 88 1.87 15.53 -11.48
N SER A 89 2.16 16.81 -11.77
CA SER A 89 3.52 17.26 -12.04
C SER A 89 4.42 17.14 -10.80
N ILE A 90 5.73 17.04 -11.02
CA ILE A 90 6.72 16.92 -9.93
C ILE A 90 6.60 18.06 -8.93
N SER A 91 6.44 19.29 -9.43
CA SER A 91 6.34 20.50 -8.60
C SER A 91 5.06 20.50 -7.75
N GLN A 92 3.92 20.15 -8.34
CA GLN A 92 2.64 20.07 -7.63
C GLN A 92 2.68 18.99 -6.52
N VAL A 93 3.09 17.77 -6.87
CA VAL A 93 3.18 16.66 -5.91
C VAL A 93 4.11 17.00 -4.75
N ARG A 94 5.24 17.65 -5.05
CA ARG A 94 6.21 18.05 -4.03
C ARG A 94 5.64 19.13 -3.10
N GLU A 95 5.00 20.16 -3.64
CA GLU A 95 4.43 21.26 -2.84
C GLU A 95 3.26 20.77 -1.97
N CYS A 96 2.32 20.04 -2.57
CA CYS A 96 1.20 19.46 -1.82
C CYS A 96 1.69 18.56 -0.68
N ALA A 97 2.66 17.67 -0.95
CA ALA A 97 3.22 16.80 0.08
C ALA A 97 3.96 17.58 1.18
N SER A 98 4.69 18.65 0.82
CA SER A 98 5.40 19.50 1.78
C SER A 98 4.42 20.26 2.69
N SER A 99 3.33 20.76 2.14
CA SER A 99 2.28 21.45 2.90
C SER A 99 1.52 20.50 3.84
N LEU A 100 1.19 19.29 3.37
CA LEU A 100 0.59 18.24 4.19
C LEU A 100 1.53 17.76 5.32
N LEU A 101 2.83 17.63 5.04
CA LEU A 101 3.83 17.34 6.07
C LEU A 101 3.92 18.44 7.13
N ARG A 102 3.89 19.70 6.69
CA ARG A 102 3.89 20.85 7.61
C ARG A 102 2.66 20.81 8.52
N PHE A 103 1.49 20.56 7.94
CA PHE A 103 0.26 20.36 8.70
C PHE A 103 0.42 19.20 9.71
N ALA A 104 0.84 18.02 9.29
CA ALA A 104 1.01 16.87 10.18
C ALA A 104 1.94 17.18 11.37
N LYS A 105 3.04 17.89 11.12
CA LYS A 105 4.02 18.27 12.17
C LYS A 105 3.47 19.31 13.15
N THR A 106 2.65 20.24 12.67
CA THR A 106 2.13 21.32 13.54
C THR A 106 0.90 20.89 14.32
N SER A 107 0.04 20.06 13.73
CA SER A 107 -1.20 19.59 14.36
C SER A 107 -1.02 18.31 15.17
N GLY A 108 0.02 17.50 14.88
CA GLY A 108 0.18 16.15 15.41
C GLY A 108 -0.74 15.11 14.75
N VAL A 109 -1.52 15.49 13.74
CA VAL A 109 -2.42 14.60 13.01
C VAL A 109 -1.62 13.80 11.98
N PRO A 110 -1.63 12.46 12.02
CA PRO A 110 -0.99 11.65 11.00
C PRO A 110 -1.65 11.80 9.63
N VAL A 111 -0.83 11.96 8.61
CA VAL A 111 -1.26 12.05 7.20
C VAL A 111 -0.68 10.89 6.41
N ILE A 112 -1.54 10.12 5.76
CA ILE A 112 -1.16 9.01 4.88
C ILE A 112 -1.34 9.46 3.44
N LEU A 113 -0.26 9.40 2.67
CA LEU A 113 -0.27 9.72 1.24
C LEU A 113 -0.22 8.44 0.43
N ILE A 114 -1.21 8.22 -0.43
CA ILE A 114 -1.18 7.15 -1.41
C ILE A 114 -0.59 7.70 -2.71
N GLY A 115 0.44 7.02 -3.21
CA GLY A 115 1.10 7.39 -4.46
C GLY A 115 1.17 6.20 -5.43
N HIS A 116 1.13 6.50 -6.72
CA HIS A 116 1.26 5.52 -7.80
C HIS A 116 2.65 5.61 -8.44
N ILE A 117 3.31 4.46 -8.63
CA ILE A 117 4.52 4.36 -9.44
C ILE A 117 4.06 4.13 -10.88
N THR A 118 4.46 4.99 -11.81
CA THR A 118 4.29 4.69 -13.23
C THR A 118 5.40 3.78 -13.71
N LYS A 119 5.07 2.83 -14.60
CA LYS A 119 6.03 1.87 -15.18
C LYS A 119 7.17 2.54 -15.96
N GLU A 120 7.00 3.79 -16.34
CA GLU A 120 7.95 4.54 -17.19
C GLU A 120 8.90 5.47 -16.43
N GLY A 121 8.79 5.57 -15.11
CA GLY A 121 9.72 6.39 -14.30
C GLY A 121 9.69 7.90 -14.54
N THR A 122 8.81 8.40 -15.40
CA THR A 122 8.78 9.79 -15.88
C THR A 122 7.80 10.69 -15.16
N LEU A 123 6.77 10.15 -14.50
CA LEU A 123 5.93 10.94 -13.61
C LEU A 123 6.57 11.00 -12.22
N ALA A 124 6.40 12.13 -11.54
CA ALA A 124 6.89 12.40 -10.19
C ALA A 124 6.54 11.23 -9.26
N GLY A 125 7.43 10.27 -9.30
CA GLY A 125 7.24 9.01 -8.61
C GLY A 125 7.56 9.15 -7.13
N PRO A 126 7.36 8.08 -6.38
CA PRO A 126 7.56 7.99 -4.94
C PRO A 126 8.93 8.46 -4.46
N LYS A 127 9.99 8.41 -5.29
CA LYS A 127 11.35 8.83 -4.89
C LYS A 127 11.43 10.27 -4.36
N ILE A 128 10.62 11.19 -4.90
CA ILE A 128 10.59 12.57 -4.40
C ILE A 128 9.96 12.63 -3.02
N LEU A 129 8.89 11.85 -2.81
CA LEU A 129 8.19 11.78 -1.54
C LEU A 129 9.00 11.05 -0.47
N GLU A 130 9.83 10.08 -0.83
CA GLU A 130 10.66 9.31 0.10
C GLU A 130 11.57 10.20 0.97
N HIS A 131 12.04 11.32 0.44
CA HIS A 131 12.86 12.25 1.20
C HIS A 131 12.03 13.14 2.13
N ILE A 132 10.78 13.40 1.78
CA ILE A 132 9.88 14.32 2.49
C ILE A 132 9.24 13.63 3.69
N VAL A 133 8.69 12.41 3.50
CA VAL A 133 7.91 11.70 4.52
C VAL A 133 8.78 10.95 5.53
N ASP A 134 8.23 10.64 6.69
CA ASP A 134 8.92 9.93 7.77
C ASP A 134 8.95 8.42 7.56
N THR A 135 7.91 7.87 6.97
CA THR A 135 7.76 6.43 6.70
C THR A 135 7.34 6.21 5.25
N VAL A 136 7.94 5.22 4.61
CA VAL A 136 7.57 4.74 3.26
C VAL A 136 7.30 3.26 3.33
N VAL A 137 6.10 2.87 2.92
CA VAL A 137 5.71 1.49 2.72
C VAL A 137 5.43 1.24 1.25
N GLN A 138 5.99 0.18 0.73
CA GLN A 138 5.79 -0.25 -0.65
C GLN A 138 4.82 -1.43 -0.66
N PHE A 139 3.81 -1.33 -1.51
CA PHE A 139 2.83 -2.38 -1.73
C PHE A 139 3.11 -3.03 -3.08
N GLU A 140 3.53 -4.28 -3.05
CA GLU A 140 3.95 -5.05 -4.21
C GLU A 140 2.91 -6.12 -4.53
N GLY A 141 2.78 -6.47 -5.80
CA GLY A 141 1.92 -7.57 -6.22
C GLY A 141 1.83 -7.67 -7.73
N ASP A 142 1.70 -8.88 -8.21
CA ASP A 142 1.42 -9.18 -9.61
C ASP A 142 -0.09 -9.39 -9.80
N GLN A 143 -0.61 -9.04 -10.98
CA GLN A 143 -2.02 -9.24 -11.32
C GLN A 143 -2.40 -10.73 -11.46
N HIS A 144 -1.40 -11.58 -11.72
CA HIS A 144 -1.57 -13.02 -11.88
C HIS A 144 -1.56 -13.79 -10.55
N TYR A 145 -1.07 -13.17 -9.47
CA TYR A 145 -1.02 -13.79 -8.15
C TYR A 145 -2.01 -13.12 -7.21
N MET A 146 -2.69 -13.92 -6.38
CA MET A 146 -3.64 -13.40 -5.37
C MET A 146 -2.94 -12.71 -4.20
N TYR A 147 -1.64 -12.92 -4.03
CA TYR A 147 -0.88 -12.41 -2.90
C TYR A 147 -0.28 -11.04 -3.16
N ARG A 148 -0.20 -10.26 -2.08
CA ARG A 148 0.35 -8.91 -2.04
C ARG A 148 1.33 -8.81 -0.88
N ILE A 149 2.41 -8.07 -1.08
CA ILE A 149 3.44 -7.85 -0.07
C ILE A 149 3.46 -6.38 0.28
N LEU A 150 3.38 -6.07 1.57
CA LEU A 150 3.60 -4.75 2.13
C LEU A 150 4.97 -4.73 2.80
N ARG A 151 5.87 -3.91 2.29
CA ARG A 151 7.25 -3.82 2.75
C ARG A 151 7.56 -2.40 3.24
N SER A 152 8.18 -2.29 4.39
CA SER A 152 8.73 -1.02 4.87
C SER A 152 10.05 -0.72 4.15
N ILE A 153 10.10 0.40 3.42
CA ILE A 153 11.31 0.86 2.71
C ILE A 153 12.07 1.88 3.53
N LYS A 154 11.34 2.71 4.27
CA LYS A 154 11.88 3.74 5.16
C LYS A 154 11.02 3.85 6.39
N ASN A 155 11.64 3.92 7.55
CA ASN A 155 10.97 4.22 8.80
C ASN A 155 11.93 4.96 9.73
N ARG A 156 11.65 6.24 10.00
CA ARG A 156 12.49 7.07 10.89
C ARG A 156 12.36 6.68 12.36
N PHE A 157 11.26 6.03 12.73
CA PHE A 157 10.91 5.77 14.13
C PHE A 157 10.92 4.29 14.49
N GLY A 158 11.30 3.40 13.55
CA GLY A 158 11.29 1.97 13.78
C GLY A 158 12.04 1.16 12.73
N SER A 159 11.90 -0.16 12.83
CA SER A 159 12.51 -1.12 11.89
C SER A 159 11.89 -1.05 10.50
N THR A 160 12.70 -1.31 9.48
CA THR A 160 12.25 -1.56 8.09
C THR A 160 12.22 -3.05 7.76
N SER A 161 12.54 -3.92 8.71
CA SER A 161 12.58 -5.38 8.50
C SER A 161 11.20 -6.05 8.58
N GLU A 162 10.14 -5.26 8.78
CA GLU A 162 8.78 -5.78 8.83
C GLU A 162 8.20 -6.02 7.45
N LEU A 163 7.52 -7.17 7.30
CA LEU A 163 6.88 -7.62 6.08
C LEU A 163 5.46 -8.06 6.35
N GLY A 164 4.48 -7.52 5.63
CA GLY A 164 3.10 -7.99 5.62
C GLY A 164 2.79 -8.75 4.35
N ILE A 165 2.17 -9.92 4.45
CA ILE A 165 1.66 -10.67 3.31
C ILE A 165 0.15 -10.72 3.39
N TYR A 166 -0.50 -10.42 2.29
CA TYR A 166 -1.95 -10.34 2.18
C TYR A 166 -2.43 -11.11 0.95
N GLU A 167 -3.58 -11.72 1.08
CA GLU A 167 -4.32 -12.31 -0.01
C GLU A 167 -5.43 -11.37 -0.46
N MET A 168 -5.55 -11.14 -1.76
CA MET A 168 -6.61 -10.34 -2.35
C MET A 168 -7.87 -11.18 -2.48
N GLN A 169 -8.94 -10.79 -1.80
CA GLN A 169 -10.26 -11.43 -1.85
C GLN A 169 -11.32 -10.44 -2.36
N GLN A 170 -12.51 -10.93 -2.66
CA GLN A 170 -13.64 -10.06 -3.04
C GLN A 170 -14.06 -9.12 -1.91
N SER A 171 -13.89 -9.55 -0.66
CA SER A 171 -14.18 -8.81 0.57
C SER A 171 -13.03 -7.92 1.05
N GLY A 172 -11.97 -7.75 0.26
CA GLY A 172 -10.80 -6.96 0.63
C GLY A 172 -9.52 -7.77 0.75
N LEU A 173 -8.62 -7.34 1.61
CA LEU A 173 -7.32 -7.98 1.85
C LEU A 173 -7.36 -8.79 3.15
N ARG A 174 -7.02 -10.06 3.06
CA ARG A 174 -6.85 -10.96 4.20
C ARG A 174 -5.37 -11.09 4.54
N GLN A 175 -5.00 -10.88 5.80
CA GLN A 175 -3.64 -11.12 6.25
C GLN A 175 -3.31 -12.61 6.21
N VAL A 176 -2.16 -12.94 5.66
CA VAL A 176 -1.59 -14.30 5.70
C VAL A 176 -0.71 -14.42 6.94
N ALA A 177 -1.19 -15.16 7.93
CA ALA A 177 -0.49 -15.30 9.21
C ALA A 177 0.77 -16.17 9.08
N ASN A 178 0.72 -17.25 8.29
CA ASN A 178 1.82 -18.17 8.05
C ASN A 178 2.19 -18.20 6.56
N PRO A 179 3.15 -17.40 6.11
CA PRO A 179 3.56 -17.38 4.70
C PRO A 179 4.16 -18.72 4.22
N SER A 180 4.69 -19.54 5.12
CA SER A 180 5.26 -20.83 4.76
C SER A 180 4.24 -21.80 4.16
N GLU A 181 2.96 -21.69 4.56
CA GLU A 181 1.87 -22.49 3.98
C GLU A 181 1.66 -22.22 2.49
N LEU A 182 2.02 -21.03 2.01
CA LEU A 182 1.92 -20.65 0.61
C LEU A 182 3.09 -21.15 -0.25
N LEU A 183 4.22 -21.44 0.41
CA LEU A 183 5.49 -21.81 -0.23
C LEU A 183 5.76 -23.30 -0.17
N LEU A 184 4.88 -24.06 0.48
CA LEU A 184 4.92 -25.50 0.59
C LEU A 184 3.74 -26.11 -0.16
N THR A 185 4.01 -27.17 -0.90
CA THR A 185 2.93 -27.97 -1.54
C THR A 185 2.33 -28.89 -0.48
N GLU A 186 1.01 -29.09 -0.49
CA GLU A 186 0.31 -29.91 0.51
C GLU A 186 0.62 -31.41 0.38
N ASP A 187 1.07 -31.88 -0.77
CA ASP A 187 1.25 -33.30 -1.09
C ASP A 187 2.69 -33.60 -1.50
N HIS A 188 3.55 -33.89 -0.48
CA HIS A 188 4.98 -34.23 -0.69
C HIS A 188 5.27 -35.73 -0.67
N ASP A 189 4.30 -36.56 -0.28
CA ASP A 189 4.54 -37.98 -0.05
C ASP A 189 4.96 -38.72 -1.34
N GLY A 190 6.22 -39.07 -1.38
CA GLY A 190 6.79 -39.88 -2.46
C GLY A 190 7.39 -39.12 -3.64
N LEU A 191 7.44 -37.79 -3.63
CA LEU A 191 8.08 -37.03 -4.70
C LEU A 191 9.60 -36.94 -4.50
N SER A 192 10.35 -37.46 -5.48
CA SER A 192 11.81 -37.31 -5.53
C SER A 192 12.18 -35.91 -6.06
N GLY A 193 13.29 -35.36 -5.58
CA GLY A 193 13.78 -34.06 -6.02
C GLY A 193 13.15 -32.86 -5.32
N VAL A 194 12.43 -33.08 -4.24
CA VAL A 194 11.86 -32.01 -3.39
C VAL A 194 12.63 -31.94 -2.08
N ALA A 195 13.01 -30.72 -1.69
CA ALA A 195 13.65 -30.42 -0.41
C ALA A 195 13.03 -29.17 0.20
N ILE A 196 12.80 -29.19 1.51
CA ILE A 196 12.35 -28.02 2.27
C ILE A 196 13.59 -27.37 2.88
N SER A 197 13.76 -26.09 2.62
CA SER A 197 14.80 -25.24 3.21
C SER A 197 14.18 -24.10 3.99
N SER A 198 14.96 -23.46 4.86
CA SER A 198 14.54 -22.24 5.55
C SER A 198 15.27 -21.03 4.98
N ALA A 199 14.53 -19.94 4.82
CA ALA A 199 15.04 -18.62 4.46
C ALA A 199 14.59 -17.60 5.50
N ILE A 200 15.29 -16.49 5.61
CA ILE A 200 14.88 -15.37 6.45
C ILE A 200 14.65 -14.16 5.54
N GLU A 201 13.46 -13.62 5.60
CA GLU A 201 13.10 -12.35 4.93
C GLU A 201 12.78 -11.30 6.00
N GLY A 202 13.67 -10.32 6.15
CA GLY A 202 13.60 -9.38 7.26
C GLY A 202 13.78 -10.07 8.60
N VAL A 203 12.76 -10.08 9.45
CA VAL A 203 12.75 -10.78 10.76
C VAL A 203 11.93 -12.08 10.74
N ARG A 204 11.32 -12.43 9.60
CA ARG A 204 10.44 -13.60 9.49
C ARG A 204 11.17 -14.80 8.90
N PRO A 205 11.20 -15.95 9.59
CA PRO A 205 11.61 -17.20 9.00
C PRO A 205 10.52 -17.71 8.05
N LEU A 206 10.92 -18.16 6.87
CA LEU A 206 10.06 -18.75 5.86
C LEU A 206 10.57 -20.16 5.54
N LEU A 207 9.67 -21.12 5.40
CA LEU A 207 9.96 -22.39 4.80
C LEU A 207 9.72 -22.30 3.30
N VAL A 208 10.70 -22.75 2.52
CA VAL A 208 10.66 -22.69 1.05
C VAL A 208 10.89 -24.08 0.52
N GLU A 209 10.00 -24.52 -0.36
CA GLU A 209 10.19 -25.76 -1.11
C GLU A 209 11.10 -25.50 -2.30
N THR A 210 12.14 -26.30 -2.41
CA THR A 210 13.05 -26.31 -3.55
C THR A 210 12.84 -27.59 -4.33
N GLN A 211 12.51 -27.46 -5.60
CA GLN A 211 12.32 -28.59 -6.49
C GLN A 211 13.47 -28.67 -7.51
N ALA A 212 13.99 -29.87 -7.73
CA ALA A 212 15.00 -30.15 -8.73
C ALA A 212 14.55 -31.33 -9.60
N LEU A 213 14.45 -31.10 -10.90
CA LEU A 213 14.21 -32.14 -11.89
C LEU A 213 15.53 -32.47 -12.60
N VAL A 214 15.97 -33.71 -12.51
CA VAL A 214 17.18 -34.19 -13.18
C VAL A 214 16.80 -35.27 -14.19
N SER A 215 17.24 -35.10 -15.43
CA SER A 215 17.11 -36.09 -16.47
C SER A 215 18.45 -36.43 -17.10
N SER A 216 18.58 -37.60 -17.76
CA SER A 216 19.77 -37.92 -18.53
C SER A 216 19.96 -36.96 -19.70
N ALA A 217 21.19 -36.47 -19.90
CA ALA A 217 21.50 -35.56 -21.00
C ALA A 217 21.39 -36.27 -22.34
N ALA A 218 20.54 -35.77 -23.23
CA ALA A 218 20.32 -36.34 -24.56
C ALA A 218 21.53 -36.15 -25.50
N TYR A 219 22.43 -35.21 -25.23
CA TYR A 219 23.57 -34.79 -26.08
C TYR A 219 24.92 -34.76 -25.39
N GLY A 220 25.16 -35.61 -24.40
CA GLY A 220 26.50 -35.82 -23.82
C GLY A 220 27.09 -34.65 -23.00
N THR A 221 26.52 -33.46 -22.99
CA THR A 221 26.93 -32.31 -22.17
C THR A 221 25.84 -31.95 -21.17
N PRO A 222 26.16 -31.97 -19.87
CA PRO A 222 25.21 -31.50 -18.85
C PRO A 222 24.85 -30.02 -19.07
N GLN A 223 23.58 -29.69 -19.02
CA GLN A 223 23.08 -28.32 -19.03
C GLN A 223 22.36 -28.05 -17.71
N ARG A 224 22.49 -26.81 -17.21
CA ARG A 224 21.87 -26.33 -15.99
C ARG A 224 20.88 -25.23 -16.33
#